data_fdfc16d1460e8faae8c077398599b858
#
_entry.id   fdfc16d1460e8faae8c077398599b858
#
_cell.length_a   1.000
_cell.length_b   1.000
_cell.length_c   1.000
_cell.angle_alpha   90.00
_cell.angle_beta   90.00
_cell.angle_gamma   90.00
#
_symmetry.space_group_name_H-M   'P 1'
#
loop_
_entity.id
_entity.type
_entity.pdbx_description
1 polymer ?
#
loop_
_entity_poly.entity_id
_entity_poly.type
_entity_poly.pdbx_seq_one_letter_code
_entity_poly.pdbx_strand_id
1 'polypeptide(L)'
;MELKETIKEYQIIVNQELERYRKKEDCPEKVLNEAMAYSLMAGGKRLRPILLLQTYQIFKEDYQKCFPFAVAIEMIHNFSLIHDDLPAIDNDDFRHGKPTNHKMFNEPTAILAGDALLNGAYQVISKDLQNSPKEDLPFKIQAFAELTYAIHGVIAGEYVDTEYEGKEISSEYLEYMHKNKTGEFIKAAVKMGAILAKAKEEEISRLASYAERIGLTFQIRDDILSEIGDKDILGKPVGNDK
;
A
#
# COMPACT_ATOMS: atom_id res chain seq x y z
N MET A 1 -6.77 -25.57 -0.41
CA MET A 1 -6.05 -24.75 0.59
C MET A 1 -7.02 -23.69 1.09
N GLU A 2 -7.20 -23.54 2.40
CA GLU A 2 -8.09 -22.51 2.92
C GLU A 2 -7.53 -21.11 2.61
N LEU A 3 -8.40 -20.13 2.33
CA LEU A 3 -8.02 -18.75 2.01
C LEU A 3 -7.03 -18.15 3.03
N LYS A 4 -7.23 -18.45 4.32
CA LYS A 4 -6.34 -17.99 5.40
C LYS A 4 -4.92 -18.56 5.29
N GLU A 5 -4.77 -19.79 4.86
CA GLU A 5 -3.46 -20.44 4.66
C GLU A 5 -2.73 -19.82 3.47
N THR A 6 -3.44 -19.62 2.36
CA THR A 6 -2.90 -18.93 1.18
C THR A 6 -2.40 -17.53 1.54
N ILE A 7 -3.19 -16.75 2.25
CA ILE A 7 -2.78 -15.38 2.67
C ILE A 7 -1.50 -15.44 3.53
N LYS A 8 -1.43 -16.35 4.49
CA LYS A 8 -0.23 -16.50 5.34
C LYS A 8 1.02 -16.90 4.55
N GLU A 9 0.88 -17.80 3.60
CA GLU A 9 1.98 -18.20 2.71
C GLU A 9 2.52 -17.01 1.93
N TYR A 10 1.63 -16.23 1.28
CA TYR A 10 2.04 -15.06 0.52
C TYR A 10 2.56 -13.92 1.40
N GLN A 11 2.06 -13.77 2.63
CA GLN A 11 2.64 -12.82 3.59
C GLN A 11 4.12 -13.15 3.88
N ILE A 12 4.46 -14.43 4.03
CA ILE A 12 5.84 -14.87 4.24
C ILE A 12 6.70 -14.52 3.02
N ILE A 13 6.22 -14.83 1.80
CA ILE A 13 6.91 -14.55 0.56
C ILE A 13 7.15 -13.03 0.42
N VAL A 14 6.12 -12.22 0.59
CA VAL A 14 6.22 -10.75 0.50
C VAL A 14 7.20 -10.20 1.54
N ASN A 15 7.13 -10.65 2.79
CA ASN A 15 8.05 -10.20 3.84
C ASN A 15 9.50 -10.58 3.53
N GLN A 16 9.75 -11.75 2.96
CA GLN A 16 11.09 -12.15 2.52
C GLN A 16 11.61 -11.25 1.39
N GLU A 17 10.76 -10.89 0.44
CA GLU A 17 11.15 -9.96 -0.62
C GLU A 17 11.42 -8.54 -0.09
N LEU A 18 10.59 -8.04 0.82
CA LEU A 18 10.80 -6.73 1.46
C LEU A 18 12.13 -6.67 2.23
N GLU A 19 12.49 -7.75 2.95
CA GLU A 19 13.76 -7.81 3.69
C GLU A 19 14.99 -7.70 2.78
N ARG A 20 14.91 -8.10 1.50
CA ARG A 20 16.01 -7.95 0.52
C ARG A 20 16.32 -6.49 0.19
N TYR A 21 15.34 -5.59 0.34
CA TYR A 21 15.50 -4.16 0.09
C TYR A 21 15.90 -3.38 1.34
N ARG A 22 15.99 -4.05 2.49
CA ARG A 22 16.46 -3.44 3.72
C ARG A 22 17.97 -3.17 3.64
N LYS A 23 18.35 -1.90 3.75
CA LYS A 23 19.75 -1.50 3.84
C LYS A 23 20.28 -1.79 5.25
N LYS A 24 21.40 -2.51 5.34
CA LYS A 24 22.01 -2.93 6.62
C LYS A 24 23.40 -2.30 6.84
N GLU A 25 23.84 -1.43 5.92
CA GLU A 25 25.17 -0.85 5.94
C GLU A 25 25.30 0.24 7.01
N ASP A 26 26.49 0.34 7.59
CA ASP A 26 26.86 1.45 8.48
C ASP A 26 27.19 2.66 7.62
N CYS A 27 26.24 3.59 7.54
CA CYS A 27 26.30 4.76 6.68
C CYS A 27 25.73 5.98 7.44
N PRO A 28 26.00 7.20 6.97
CA PRO A 28 25.49 8.42 7.63
C PRO A 28 23.97 8.43 7.82
N GLU A 29 23.24 7.84 6.90
CA GLU A 29 21.77 7.72 6.92
C GLU A 29 21.24 6.46 7.63
N LYS A 30 22.03 5.81 8.47
CA LYS A 30 21.66 4.57 9.18
C LYS A 30 20.31 4.68 9.91
N VAL A 31 20.09 5.76 10.66
CA VAL A 31 18.84 5.98 11.39
C VAL A 31 17.66 6.11 10.45
N LEU A 32 17.80 6.74 9.28
CA LEU A 32 16.78 6.80 8.26
C LEU A 32 16.44 5.40 7.73
N ASN A 33 17.44 4.59 7.44
CA ASN A 33 17.27 3.21 6.98
C ASN A 33 16.58 2.33 8.05
N GLU A 34 16.90 2.55 9.32
CA GLU A 34 16.24 1.88 10.47
C GLU A 34 14.76 2.30 10.58
N ALA A 35 14.45 3.59 10.41
CA ALA A 35 13.09 4.12 10.46
C ALA A 35 12.22 3.58 9.30
N MET A 36 12.76 3.53 8.07
CA MET A 36 12.10 2.89 6.92
C MET A 36 11.80 1.42 7.20
N ALA A 37 12.81 0.66 7.66
CA ALA A 37 12.68 -0.76 7.96
C ALA A 37 11.72 -1.03 9.12
N TYR A 38 11.69 -0.18 10.14
CA TYR A 38 10.80 -0.29 11.28
C TYR A 38 9.34 -0.33 10.86
N SER A 39 8.89 0.59 10.03
CA SER A 39 7.51 0.61 9.52
C SER A 39 7.27 -0.49 8.50
N LEU A 40 8.17 -0.65 7.53
CA LEU A 40 8.03 -1.65 6.46
C LEU A 40 7.91 -3.09 7.02
N MET A 41 8.61 -3.39 8.12
CA MET A 41 8.63 -4.70 8.76
C MET A 41 7.73 -4.77 10.02
N ALA A 42 6.91 -3.76 10.28
CA ALA A 42 6.01 -3.74 11.43
C ALA A 42 4.90 -4.81 11.38
N GLY A 43 4.69 -5.42 10.23
CA GLY A 43 3.64 -6.40 10.00
C GLY A 43 2.59 -5.90 9.02
N GLY A 44 1.33 -6.30 9.26
CA GLY A 44 0.22 -5.98 8.36
C GLY A 44 -0.22 -7.15 7.49
N LYS A 45 -1.37 -6.98 6.83
CA LYS A 45 -2.00 -8.05 6.03
C LYS A 45 -1.33 -8.29 4.68
N ARG A 46 -0.48 -7.36 4.21
CA ARG A 46 0.19 -7.42 2.88
C ARG A 46 -0.81 -7.62 1.73
N LEU A 47 -2.01 -7.11 1.86
CA LEU A 47 -3.10 -7.40 0.93
C LEU A 47 -2.79 -6.94 -0.50
N ARG A 48 -2.22 -5.75 -0.65
CA ARG A 48 -1.93 -5.16 -1.98
C ARG A 48 -0.93 -5.97 -2.78
N PRO A 49 0.27 -6.27 -2.27
CA PRO A 49 1.20 -7.14 -2.98
C PRO A 49 0.64 -8.55 -3.22
N ILE A 50 -0.12 -9.12 -2.27
CA ILE A 50 -0.76 -10.43 -2.45
C ILE A 50 -1.75 -10.41 -3.61
N LEU A 51 -2.61 -9.39 -3.68
CA LEU A 51 -3.57 -9.23 -4.78
C LEU A 51 -2.86 -9.11 -6.14
N LEU A 52 -1.77 -8.35 -6.20
CA LEU A 52 -0.96 -8.23 -7.41
C LEU A 52 -0.42 -9.60 -7.86
N LEU A 53 0.23 -10.33 -6.95
CA LEU A 53 0.82 -11.63 -7.24
C LEU A 53 -0.23 -12.68 -7.62
N GLN A 54 -1.35 -12.72 -6.89
CA GLN A 54 -2.45 -13.65 -7.16
C GLN A 54 -3.14 -13.33 -8.49
N THR A 55 -3.30 -12.06 -8.84
CA THR A 55 -3.88 -11.68 -10.13
C THR A 55 -2.97 -12.08 -11.28
N TYR A 56 -1.66 -11.90 -11.15
CA TYR A 56 -0.71 -12.39 -12.15
C TYR A 56 -0.84 -13.91 -12.35
N GLN A 57 -1.00 -14.67 -11.25
CA GLN A 57 -1.11 -16.13 -11.29
C GLN A 57 -2.40 -16.66 -11.91
N ILE A 58 -3.43 -15.84 -12.13
CA ILE A 58 -4.59 -16.23 -12.94
C ILE A 58 -4.17 -16.57 -14.39
N PHE A 59 -3.08 -15.94 -14.86
CA PHE A 59 -2.64 -16.02 -16.25
C PHE A 59 -1.30 -16.74 -16.44
N LYS A 60 -0.40 -16.69 -15.45
CA LYS A 60 0.97 -17.21 -15.52
C LYS A 60 1.48 -17.71 -14.18
N GLU A 61 2.39 -18.69 -14.22
CA GLU A 61 2.93 -19.31 -12.99
C GLU A 61 4.17 -18.56 -12.42
N ASP A 62 4.93 -17.84 -13.25
CA ASP A 62 6.22 -17.21 -12.92
C ASP A 62 6.07 -15.84 -12.22
N TYR A 63 5.22 -15.79 -11.19
CA TYR A 63 4.83 -14.57 -10.47
C TYR A 63 6.01 -13.84 -9.79
N GLN A 64 7.14 -14.49 -9.62
CA GLN A 64 8.36 -13.89 -9.09
C GLN A 64 8.83 -12.68 -9.93
N LYS A 65 8.47 -12.65 -11.21
CA LYS A 65 8.72 -11.49 -12.08
C LYS A 65 8.00 -10.23 -11.64
N CYS A 66 6.98 -10.36 -10.80
CA CYS A 66 6.22 -9.23 -10.25
C CYS A 66 6.75 -8.72 -8.92
N PHE A 67 7.75 -9.37 -8.31
CA PHE A 67 8.28 -8.95 -7.01
C PHE A 67 8.70 -7.47 -6.93
N PRO A 68 9.36 -6.87 -7.95
CA PRO A 68 9.68 -5.45 -7.90
C PRO A 68 8.43 -4.56 -7.73
N PHE A 69 7.34 -4.87 -8.41
CA PHE A 69 6.08 -4.14 -8.30
C PHE A 69 5.35 -4.43 -6.98
N ALA A 70 5.39 -5.67 -6.50
CA ALA A 70 4.83 -6.07 -5.21
C ALA A 70 5.55 -5.38 -4.03
N VAL A 71 6.88 -5.27 -4.11
CA VAL A 71 7.68 -4.52 -3.14
C VAL A 71 7.38 -3.02 -3.22
N ALA A 72 7.35 -2.45 -4.42
CA ALA A 72 7.10 -1.03 -4.63
C ALA A 72 5.72 -0.60 -4.08
N ILE A 73 4.66 -1.34 -4.38
CA ILE A 73 3.31 -0.98 -3.88
C ILE A 73 3.25 -1.06 -2.34
N GLU A 74 3.96 -2.00 -1.72
CA GLU A 74 3.99 -2.10 -0.26
C GLU A 74 4.86 -1.02 0.38
N MET A 75 5.96 -0.60 -0.26
CA MET A 75 6.76 0.57 0.17
C MET A 75 5.91 1.84 0.16
N ILE A 76 5.14 2.06 -0.92
CA ILE A 76 4.24 3.21 -1.05
C ILE A 76 3.11 3.14 -0.01
N HIS A 77 2.56 1.98 0.25
CA HIS A 77 1.59 1.83 1.33
C HIS A 77 2.18 2.21 2.70
N ASN A 78 3.42 1.81 2.97
CA ASN A 78 4.07 2.17 4.23
C ASN A 78 4.47 3.66 4.29
N PHE A 79 4.84 4.27 3.16
CA PHE A 79 4.98 5.72 3.06
C PHE A 79 3.72 6.44 3.52
N SER A 80 2.54 6.08 2.95
CA SER A 80 1.29 6.73 3.32
C SER A 80 0.97 6.56 4.81
N LEU A 81 1.13 5.35 5.37
CA LEU A 81 0.90 5.10 6.79
C LEU A 81 1.81 5.90 7.72
N ILE A 82 3.10 6.08 7.35
CA ILE A 82 4.03 6.90 8.16
C ILE A 82 3.58 8.36 8.16
N HIS A 83 3.14 8.89 7.01
CA HIS A 83 2.71 10.27 6.90
C HIS A 83 1.35 10.50 7.54
N ASP A 84 0.39 9.58 7.38
CA ASP A 84 -0.91 9.64 8.07
C ASP A 84 -0.73 9.75 9.60
N ASP A 85 0.19 8.97 10.17
CA ASP A 85 0.43 8.95 11.63
C ASP A 85 1.07 10.24 12.18
N LEU A 86 1.58 11.16 11.35
CA LEU A 86 2.26 12.37 11.80
C LEU A 86 1.34 13.28 12.63
N PRO A 87 1.91 14.05 13.59
CA PRO A 87 1.12 15.00 14.41
C PRO A 87 0.36 16.07 13.61
N ALA A 88 0.78 16.32 12.36
CA ALA A 88 0.13 17.27 11.46
C ALA A 88 -1.05 16.67 10.67
N ILE A 89 -1.26 15.37 10.76
CA ILE A 89 -2.33 14.60 10.09
C ILE A 89 -3.14 13.90 11.17
N ASP A 90 -3.12 12.57 11.32
CA ASP A 90 -3.95 11.83 12.28
C ASP A 90 -3.43 11.89 13.74
N ASN A 91 -2.13 12.22 13.94
CA ASN A 91 -1.46 12.22 15.24
C ASN A 91 -1.61 10.92 16.03
N ASP A 92 -1.50 9.78 15.35
CA ASP A 92 -1.62 8.46 15.94
C ASP A 92 -0.35 8.07 16.72
N ASP A 93 -0.52 7.58 17.95
CA ASP A 93 0.58 7.11 18.79
C ASP A 93 1.01 5.66 18.50
N PHE A 94 0.09 4.83 18.00
CA PHE A 94 0.29 3.40 17.76
C PHE A 94 -0.26 2.94 16.41
N ARG A 95 0.48 2.06 15.74
CA ARG A 95 0.06 1.35 14.52
C ARG A 95 0.52 -0.10 14.57
N HIS A 96 -0.37 -1.04 14.28
CA HIS A 96 -0.13 -2.48 14.38
C HIS A 96 0.40 -2.92 15.76
N GLY A 97 -0.05 -2.25 16.85
CA GLY A 97 0.36 -2.55 18.22
C GLY A 97 1.77 -2.08 18.58
N LYS A 98 2.42 -1.27 17.73
CA LYS A 98 3.73 -0.66 17.96
C LYS A 98 3.63 0.86 17.93
N PRO A 99 4.53 1.60 18.63
CA PRO A 99 4.62 3.05 18.48
C PRO A 99 4.76 3.43 17.00
N THR A 100 4.12 4.52 16.58
CA THR A 100 4.26 5.06 15.24
C THR A 100 5.68 5.55 14.96
N ASN A 101 6.04 5.77 13.71
CA ASN A 101 7.40 6.08 13.31
C ASN A 101 7.91 7.37 13.99
N HIS A 102 7.08 8.42 14.03
CA HIS A 102 7.44 9.68 14.68
C HIS A 102 7.60 9.57 16.20
N LYS A 103 6.89 8.62 16.86
CA LYS A 103 7.06 8.33 18.29
C LYS A 103 8.32 7.53 18.57
N MET A 104 8.69 6.62 17.67
CA MET A 104 9.88 5.77 17.84
C MET A 104 11.17 6.51 17.55
N PHE A 105 11.18 7.38 16.51
CA PHE A 105 12.38 8.11 16.08
C PHE A 105 12.27 9.61 16.36
N ASN A 106 11.53 10.35 15.62
CA ASN A 106 11.10 11.76 15.75
C ASN A 106 10.35 12.17 14.46
N GLU A 107 9.66 13.32 14.47
CA GLU A 107 8.91 13.82 13.32
C GLU A 107 9.76 14.03 12.07
N PRO A 108 10.91 14.75 12.12
CA PRO A 108 11.75 14.92 10.92
C PRO A 108 12.21 13.60 10.31
N THR A 109 12.58 12.61 11.13
CA THR A 109 13.00 11.29 10.66
C THR A 109 11.82 10.54 10.04
N ALA A 110 10.62 10.63 10.62
CA ALA A 110 9.42 9.99 10.07
C ALA A 110 9.03 10.57 8.71
N ILE A 111 9.03 11.91 8.56
CA ILE A 111 8.78 12.57 7.28
C ILE A 111 9.76 12.06 6.21
N LEU A 112 11.05 12.09 6.51
CA LEU A 112 12.08 11.65 5.57
C LEU A 112 12.05 10.14 5.31
N ALA A 113 11.60 9.32 6.28
CA ALA A 113 11.44 7.88 6.09
C ALA A 113 10.27 7.57 5.13
N GLY A 114 9.19 8.31 5.20
CA GLY A 114 8.10 8.24 4.24
C GLY A 114 8.58 8.61 2.83
N ASP A 115 9.23 9.77 2.68
CA ASP A 115 9.78 10.23 1.39
C ASP A 115 10.76 9.21 0.79
N ALA A 116 11.62 8.64 1.64
CA ALA A 116 12.61 7.65 1.21
C ALA A 116 11.96 6.32 0.78
N LEU A 117 10.87 5.89 1.41
CA LEU A 117 10.10 4.73 0.98
C LEU A 117 9.40 4.98 -0.37
N LEU A 118 8.79 6.15 -0.55
CA LEU A 118 8.18 6.54 -1.83
C LEU A 118 9.21 6.54 -2.96
N ASN A 119 10.35 7.21 -2.74
CA ASN A 119 11.43 7.23 -3.73
C ASN A 119 12.06 5.84 -3.92
N GLY A 120 12.19 5.06 -2.86
CA GLY A 120 12.67 3.68 -2.89
C GLY A 120 11.84 2.78 -3.80
N ALA A 121 10.51 2.94 -3.77
CA ALA A 121 9.61 2.24 -4.68
C ALA A 121 9.91 2.55 -6.15
N TYR A 122 10.14 3.83 -6.49
CA TYR A 122 10.52 4.24 -7.85
C TYR A 122 11.89 3.68 -8.24
N GLN A 123 12.86 3.65 -7.32
CA GLN A 123 14.17 3.06 -7.58
C GLN A 123 14.08 1.55 -7.88
N VAL A 124 13.25 0.82 -7.14
CA VAL A 124 13.03 -0.62 -7.35
C VAL A 124 12.49 -0.87 -8.76
N ILE A 125 11.45 -0.15 -9.16
CA ILE A 125 10.86 -0.29 -10.49
C ILE A 125 11.82 0.18 -11.59
N SER A 126 12.50 1.30 -11.40
CA SER A 126 13.48 1.80 -12.37
C SER A 126 14.59 0.79 -12.64
N LYS A 127 15.12 0.16 -11.58
CA LYS A 127 16.11 -0.90 -11.71
C LYS A 127 15.55 -2.13 -12.46
N ASP A 128 14.33 -2.51 -12.17
CA ASP A 128 13.66 -3.62 -12.88
C ASP A 128 13.47 -3.31 -14.36
N LEU A 129 13.00 -2.11 -14.70
CA LEU A 129 12.84 -1.66 -16.08
C LEU A 129 14.15 -1.70 -16.87
N GLN A 130 15.26 -1.22 -16.25
CA GLN A 130 16.58 -1.22 -16.90
C GLN A 130 17.10 -2.63 -17.22
N ASN A 131 16.71 -3.63 -16.45
CA ASN A 131 17.14 -5.02 -16.60
C ASN A 131 16.11 -5.90 -17.31
N SER A 132 15.02 -5.33 -17.78
CA SER A 132 13.92 -6.08 -18.40
C SER A 132 14.14 -6.36 -19.89
N PRO A 133 13.69 -7.52 -20.40
CA PRO A 133 13.61 -7.77 -21.82
C PRO A 133 12.74 -6.71 -22.52
N LYS A 134 13.12 -6.35 -23.75
CA LYS A 134 12.42 -5.31 -24.54
C LYS A 134 10.93 -5.61 -24.73
N GLU A 135 10.56 -6.88 -24.88
CA GLU A 135 9.19 -7.35 -25.03
C GLU A 135 8.33 -7.22 -23.78
N ASP A 136 8.92 -7.04 -22.60
CA ASP A 136 8.21 -6.85 -21.35
C ASP A 136 8.06 -5.36 -20.97
N LEU A 137 8.91 -4.49 -21.53
CA LEU A 137 8.95 -3.06 -21.20
C LEU A 137 7.60 -2.34 -21.36
N PRO A 138 6.83 -2.53 -22.47
CA PRO A 138 5.54 -1.85 -22.61
C PRO A 138 4.56 -2.16 -21.47
N PHE A 139 4.50 -3.40 -21.03
CA PHE A 139 3.62 -3.85 -19.96
C PHE A 139 4.10 -3.35 -18.59
N LYS A 140 5.41 -3.37 -18.34
CA LYS A 140 5.99 -2.84 -17.11
C LYS A 140 5.83 -1.32 -17.00
N ILE A 141 5.99 -0.59 -18.09
CA ILE A 141 5.74 0.86 -18.14
C ILE A 141 4.25 1.15 -17.88
N GLN A 142 3.34 0.38 -18.47
CA GLN A 142 1.92 0.51 -18.22
C GLN A 142 1.57 0.22 -16.75
N ALA A 143 2.11 -0.85 -16.17
CA ALA A 143 1.92 -1.17 -14.76
C ALA A 143 2.48 -0.07 -13.84
N PHE A 144 3.62 0.52 -14.21
CA PHE A 144 4.18 1.65 -13.47
C PHE A 144 3.29 2.90 -13.55
N ALA A 145 2.72 3.20 -14.72
CA ALA A 145 1.76 4.28 -14.86
C ALA A 145 0.54 4.09 -13.95
N GLU A 146 -0.05 2.89 -13.90
CA GLU A 146 -1.16 2.57 -12.97
C GLU A 146 -0.78 2.85 -11.51
N LEU A 147 0.43 2.47 -11.10
CA LEU A 147 0.91 2.75 -9.75
C LEU A 147 1.00 4.25 -9.47
N THR A 148 1.54 5.04 -10.39
CA THR A 148 1.69 6.49 -10.21
C THR A 148 0.35 7.23 -10.13
N TYR A 149 -0.64 6.81 -10.92
CA TYR A 149 -2.01 7.34 -10.80
C TYR A 149 -2.66 6.98 -9.47
N ALA A 150 -2.46 5.75 -8.99
CA ALA A 150 -3.01 5.31 -7.72
C ALA A 150 -2.39 6.05 -6.53
N ILE A 151 -1.08 6.37 -6.57
CA ILE A 151 -0.41 7.19 -5.55
C ILE A 151 -1.06 8.57 -5.46
N HIS A 152 -1.31 9.22 -6.61
CA HIS A 152 -2.01 10.50 -6.63
C HIS A 152 -3.39 10.38 -6.00
N GLY A 153 -4.13 9.30 -6.30
CA GLY A 153 -5.42 9.02 -5.68
C GLY A 153 -5.34 8.93 -4.15
N VAL A 154 -4.37 8.13 -3.62
CA VAL A 154 -4.17 8.00 -2.18
C VAL A 154 -3.91 9.35 -1.52
N ILE A 155 -3.00 10.17 -2.09
CA ILE A 155 -2.68 11.50 -1.56
C ILE A 155 -3.92 12.43 -1.62
N ALA A 156 -4.67 12.41 -2.72
CA ALA A 156 -5.87 13.23 -2.87
C ALA A 156 -7.00 12.79 -1.92
N GLY A 157 -7.14 11.48 -1.69
CA GLY A 157 -8.09 10.92 -0.72
C GLY A 157 -7.74 11.31 0.70
N GLU A 158 -6.47 11.24 1.06
CA GLU A 158 -5.96 11.66 2.37
C GLU A 158 -6.15 13.15 2.62
N TYR A 159 -5.89 13.98 1.60
CA TYR A 159 -6.14 15.42 1.69
C TYR A 159 -7.62 15.73 1.99
N VAL A 160 -8.55 15.03 1.33
CA VAL A 160 -9.99 15.22 1.59
C VAL A 160 -10.37 14.77 2.99
N ASP A 161 -9.83 13.65 3.46
CA ASP A 161 -10.06 13.15 4.81
C ASP A 161 -9.62 14.17 5.87
N THR A 162 -8.38 14.63 5.78
CA THR A 162 -7.81 15.65 6.69
C THR A 162 -8.58 16.98 6.62
N GLU A 163 -8.98 17.45 5.41
CA GLU A 163 -9.69 18.72 5.25
C GLU A 163 -11.09 18.70 5.89
N TYR A 164 -11.74 17.53 5.87
CA TYR A 164 -13.11 17.38 6.39
C TYR A 164 -13.18 16.74 7.78
N GLU A 165 -12.06 16.48 8.44
CA GLU A 165 -12.05 15.96 9.80
C GLU A 165 -12.85 16.87 10.75
N GLY A 166 -13.83 16.29 11.45
CA GLY A 166 -14.73 17.01 12.35
C GLY A 166 -15.71 17.99 11.69
N LYS A 167 -15.85 17.95 10.35
CA LYS A 167 -16.80 18.76 9.57
C LYS A 167 -17.87 17.87 8.92
N GLU A 168 -19.03 18.47 8.58
CA GLU A 168 -19.98 17.76 7.74
C GLU A 168 -19.41 17.56 6.32
N ILE A 169 -19.42 16.33 5.86
CA ILE A 169 -18.98 15.95 4.51
C ILE A 169 -20.20 15.57 3.65
N SER A 170 -20.24 16.02 2.39
CA SER A 170 -21.26 15.57 1.46
C SER A 170 -21.04 14.11 1.05
N SER A 171 -22.13 13.41 0.68
CA SER A 171 -22.01 12.03 0.19
C SER A 171 -21.09 11.88 -1.02
N GLU A 172 -21.02 12.90 -1.88
CA GLU A 172 -20.12 12.93 -3.04
C GLU A 172 -18.65 12.97 -2.63
N TYR A 173 -18.28 13.82 -1.66
CA TYR A 173 -16.92 13.90 -1.14
C TYR A 173 -16.53 12.66 -0.34
N LEU A 174 -17.45 12.09 0.43
CA LEU A 174 -17.24 10.84 1.15
C LEU A 174 -16.96 9.68 0.18
N GLU A 175 -17.75 9.56 -0.88
CA GLU A 175 -17.53 8.56 -1.93
C GLU A 175 -16.18 8.77 -2.63
N TYR A 176 -15.83 10.02 -2.95
CA TYR A 176 -14.53 10.36 -3.52
C TYR A 176 -13.38 9.96 -2.61
N MET A 177 -13.45 10.26 -1.32
CA MET A 177 -12.46 9.93 -0.31
C MET A 177 -12.26 8.41 -0.22
N HIS A 178 -13.33 7.65 -0.03
CA HIS A 178 -13.28 6.17 0.04
C HIS A 178 -12.69 5.53 -1.21
N LYS A 179 -13.11 6.01 -2.38
CA LYS A 179 -12.61 5.53 -3.65
C LYS A 179 -11.11 5.76 -3.79
N ASN A 180 -10.63 6.95 -3.46
CA ASN A 180 -9.25 7.36 -3.69
C ASN A 180 -8.31 6.90 -2.57
N LYS A 181 -8.64 7.09 -1.28
CA LYS A 181 -7.79 6.73 -0.16
C LYS A 181 -7.45 5.23 -0.15
N THR A 182 -8.43 4.36 -0.49
CA THR A 182 -8.27 2.90 -0.39
C THR A 182 -8.56 2.17 -1.69
N GLY A 183 -9.64 2.52 -2.38
CA GLY A 183 -10.16 1.77 -3.53
C GLY A 183 -9.20 1.75 -4.72
N GLU A 184 -8.71 2.89 -5.15
CA GLU A 184 -7.81 3.00 -6.32
C GLU A 184 -6.50 2.25 -6.10
N PHE A 185 -6.00 2.18 -4.87
CA PHE A 185 -4.76 1.47 -4.58
C PHE A 185 -4.92 -0.06 -4.57
N ILE A 186 -6.07 -0.57 -4.16
CA ILE A 186 -6.43 -2.00 -4.31
C ILE A 186 -6.63 -2.34 -5.79
N LYS A 187 -7.35 -1.50 -6.52
CA LYS A 187 -7.58 -1.65 -7.96
C LYS A 187 -6.28 -1.63 -8.76
N ALA A 188 -5.35 -0.72 -8.43
CA ALA A 188 -4.04 -0.67 -9.07
C ALA A 188 -3.24 -1.96 -8.85
N ALA A 189 -3.26 -2.55 -7.66
CA ALA A 189 -2.59 -3.83 -7.38
C ALA A 189 -3.09 -4.93 -8.33
N VAL A 190 -4.39 -5.06 -8.49
CA VAL A 190 -5.03 -6.04 -9.37
C VAL A 190 -4.73 -5.73 -10.85
N LYS A 191 -4.88 -4.48 -11.29
CA LYS A 191 -4.56 -4.08 -12.66
C LYS A 191 -3.10 -4.35 -13.00
N MET A 192 -2.16 -3.99 -12.14
CA MET A 192 -0.75 -4.26 -12.35
C MET A 192 -0.45 -5.74 -12.52
N GLY A 193 -1.03 -6.61 -11.67
CA GLY A 193 -0.88 -8.06 -11.81
C GLY A 193 -1.33 -8.57 -13.18
N ALA A 194 -2.50 -8.15 -13.66
CA ALA A 194 -3.04 -8.52 -14.96
C ALA A 194 -2.21 -7.96 -16.13
N ILE A 195 -1.79 -6.70 -16.06
CA ILE A 195 -0.95 -6.04 -17.08
C ILE A 195 0.40 -6.75 -17.21
N LEU A 196 1.08 -7.02 -16.09
CA LEU A 196 2.36 -7.72 -16.06
C LEU A 196 2.24 -9.15 -16.61
N ALA A 197 1.11 -9.78 -16.41
CA ALA A 197 0.79 -11.08 -17.00
C ALA A 197 0.46 -11.01 -18.50
N LYS A 198 0.38 -9.81 -19.08
CA LYS A 198 0.00 -9.56 -20.48
C LYS A 198 -1.44 -10.04 -20.78
N ALA A 199 -2.35 -9.86 -19.83
CA ALA A 199 -3.77 -10.16 -19.99
C ALA A 199 -4.40 -9.24 -21.05
N LYS A 200 -5.51 -9.68 -21.65
CA LYS A 200 -6.26 -8.86 -22.61
C LYS A 200 -6.96 -7.70 -21.89
N GLU A 201 -7.16 -6.59 -22.59
CA GLU A 201 -7.79 -5.38 -22.05
C GLU A 201 -9.17 -5.66 -21.41
N GLU A 202 -9.95 -6.55 -22.01
CA GLU A 202 -11.25 -6.97 -21.47
C GLU A 202 -11.11 -7.68 -20.11
N GLU A 203 -10.08 -8.52 -19.95
CA GLU A 203 -9.79 -9.23 -18.69
C GLU A 203 -9.30 -8.27 -17.62
N ILE A 204 -8.42 -7.33 -17.99
CA ILE A 204 -7.95 -6.26 -17.11
C ILE A 204 -9.14 -5.43 -16.61
N SER A 205 -10.03 -5.01 -17.51
CA SER A 205 -11.22 -4.22 -17.17
C SER A 205 -12.17 -4.95 -16.22
N ARG A 206 -12.42 -6.25 -16.44
CA ARG A 206 -13.26 -7.08 -15.55
C ARG A 206 -12.66 -7.23 -14.16
N LEU A 207 -11.35 -7.48 -14.07
CA LEU A 207 -10.63 -7.58 -12.80
C LEU A 207 -10.58 -6.25 -12.07
N ALA A 208 -10.39 -5.14 -12.79
CA ALA A 208 -10.44 -3.79 -12.24
C ALA A 208 -11.80 -3.47 -11.60
N SER A 209 -12.92 -3.79 -12.31
CA SER A 209 -14.28 -3.61 -11.79
C SER A 209 -14.55 -4.47 -10.55
N TYR A 210 -14.00 -5.67 -10.49
CA TYR A 210 -14.07 -6.53 -9.30
C TYR A 210 -13.30 -5.94 -8.13
N ALA A 211 -12.07 -5.47 -8.37
CA ALA A 211 -11.22 -4.86 -7.35
C ALA A 211 -11.81 -3.57 -6.78
N GLU A 212 -12.47 -2.75 -7.61
CA GLU A 212 -13.16 -1.53 -7.19
C GLU A 212 -14.28 -1.84 -6.18
N ARG A 213 -15.07 -2.88 -6.42
CA ARG A 213 -16.11 -3.34 -5.49
C ARG A 213 -15.53 -3.87 -4.18
N ILE A 214 -14.41 -4.59 -4.23
CA ILE A 214 -13.71 -5.04 -3.03
C ILE A 214 -13.19 -3.84 -2.23
N GLY A 215 -12.58 -2.85 -2.88
CA GLY A 215 -12.06 -1.65 -2.24
C GLY A 215 -13.15 -0.88 -1.50
N LEU A 216 -14.30 -0.68 -2.13
CA LEU A 216 -15.45 -0.04 -1.49
C LEU A 216 -15.97 -0.85 -0.29
N THR A 217 -16.11 -2.17 -0.43
CA THR A 217 -16.57 -3.04 0.66
C THR A 217 -15.59 -3.03 1.84
N PHE A 218 -14.28 -2.96 1.53
CA PHE A 218 -13.23 -2.89 2.54
C PHE A 218 -13.36 -1.60 3.37
N GLN A 219 -13.56 -0.45 2.71
CA GLN A 219 -13.71 0.83 3.38
C GLN A 219 -14.99 0.88 4.23
N ILE A 220 -16.14 0.51 3.68
CA ILE A 220 -17.41 0.45 4.42
C ILE A 220 -17.26 -0.42 5.69
N ARG A 221 -16.54 -1.53 5.58
CA ARG A 221 -16.27 -2.40 6.73
C ARG A 221 -15.38 -1.72 7.76
N ASP A 222 -14.34 -1.03 7.31
CA ASP A 222 -13.41 -0.35 8.21
C ASP A 222 -14.14 0.79 8.97
N ASP A 223 -15.00 1.56 8.31
CA ASP A 223 -15.83 2.60 8.93
C ASP A 223 -16.78 2.02 9.98
N ILE A 224 -17.48 0.91 9.64
CA ILE A 224 -18.34 0.21 10.61
C ILE A 224 -17.52 -0.26 11.82
N LEU A 225 -16.32 -0.80 11.60
CA LEU A 225 -15.48 -1.30 12.68
C LEU A 225 -14.88 -0.17 13.52
N SER A 226 -14.62 1.01 12.95
CA SER A 226 -14.17 2.18 13.71
C SER A 226 -15.24 2.70 14.66
N GLU A 227 -16.52 2.58 14.31
CA GLU A 227 -17.65 3.00 15.15
C GLU A 227 -18.05 1.98 16.23
N ILE A 228 -18.12 0.70 15.87
CA ILE A 228 -18.68 -0.37 16.74
C ILE A 228 -17.67 -1.43 17.15
N GLY A 229 -16.42 -1.29 16.73
CA GLY A 229 -15.36 -2.28 16.98
C GLY A 229 -14.88 -2.30 18.43
N ASP A 230 -14.24 -3.40 18.82
CA ASP A 230 -13.59 -3.55 20.12
C ASP A 230 -12.17 -2.95 20.06
N LYS A 231 -11.86 -2.01 20.95
CA LYS A 231 -10.55 -1.34 21.04
C LYS A 231 -9.38 -2.32 21.11
N ASP A 232 -9.56 -3.42 21.83
CA ASP A 232 -8.52 -4.44 22.03
C ASP A 232 -8.25 -5.26 20.75
N ILE A 233 -9.22 -5.29 19.81
CA ILE A 233 -9.08 -5.99 18.52
C ILE A 233 -8.55 -5.05 17.42
N LEU A 234 -8.95 -3.78 17.45
CA LEU A 234 -8.57 -2.79 16.42
C LEU A 234 -7.21 -2.14 16.65
N GLY A 235 -6.74 -2.07 17.90
CA GLY A 235 -5.48 -1.43 18.25
C GLY A 235 -5.47 0.09 18.03
N LYS A 236 -6.66 0.70 17.83
CA LYS A 236 -6.92 2.15 17.68
C LYS A 236 -8.04 2.60 18.62
N PRO A 237 -8.12 3.91 19.02
CA PRO A 237 -9.29 4.47 19.68
C PRO A 237 -10.55 4.29 18.81
N VAL A 238 -11.71 4.04 19.43
CA VAL A 238 -13.00 3.88 18.77
C VAL A 238 -13.80 5.18 18.90
N GLY A 239 -14.52 5.61 17.84
CA GLY A 239 -15.43 6.75 17.86
C GLY A 239 -14.81 8.09 17.43
N ASN A 240 -13.74 8.07 16.62
CA ASN A 240 -13.14 9.28 16.07
C ASN A 240 -13.75 9.71 14.73
N ASP A 241 -14.50 8.83 14.05
CA ASP A 241 -15.14 9.09 12.76
C ASP A 241 -16.63 9.53 12.93
N LYS A 242 -16.85 10.56 13.79
CA LYS A 242 -18.18 11.17 13.94
C LYS A 242 -18.38 12.31 12.99
#